data_e918bad4a47394a6eefe7d3ca853b68c
#
_entry.id   e918bad4a47394a6eefe7d3ca853b68c
#
_cell.length_a   1.000
_cell.length_b   1.000
_cell.length_c   1.000
_cell.angle_alpha   90.00
_cell.angle_beta   90.00
_cell.angle_gamma   90.00
#
_symmetry.space_group_name_H-M   'P 1'
#
loop_
_entity.id
_entity.type
_entity.pdbx_description
1 polymer ?
#
loop_
_entity_poly.entity_id
_entity_poly.type
_entity_poly.pdbx_seq_one_letter_code
_entity_poly.pdbx_strand_id
1 'polypeptide(L)'
;MELDAGERLKVGEILEVEIGPVAHGGHFVAKHNGQVIFVRHVITGERAKIKITAVNSKIAHADLFELITPAAERVQAPCKYAGTCGGCDFQHISLSAQVNFKRSIILEQFLRIGKIDLIAEGFELPMHQLTPNDGLHWRTRMDFAVSPQGKIGFFGARSNTVVEIDDCLIADERMKVADLVGRNWKSDARVEVAVSSTSEISVMRSGRSISGPTQLTEQVDGNSFRISPVAFWQSHRNAPSTLVKAALAQLSAKPGDWICDLYSGVGLFAAQILHQVGKQGVVTLIESDKTAIADARKIFAKHENVNIFAGLVDQQLVQVKRANAILLDPPRTGAGESVIKQMVKLRPRKIVYVACDPAALARDAKYLKESGYKLDHIEGFDLFPMTQHMECVAGFSPANQ
;
A
#
# COMPACT_ATOMS: atom_id res chain seq x y z
N MET A 1 8.30 -43.19 -17.83
CA MET A 1 9.60 -42.60 -17.55
C MET A 1 9.39 -41.73 -16.33
N GLU A 2 9.58 -42.33 -15.14
CA GLU A 2 9.47 -41.61 -13.86
C GLU A 2 10.55 -40.54 -13.87
N LEU A 3 10.12 -39.26 -13.77
CA LEU A 3 11.02 -38.16 -13.48
C LEU A 3 11.64 -38.44 -12.12
N ASP A 4 12.93 -38.63 -12.10
CA ASP A 4 13.77 -38.77 -10.90
C ASP A 4 13.34 -37.68 -9.91
N ALA A 5 12.82 -38.08 -8.77
CA ALA A 5 12.37 -37.16 -7.74
C ALA A 5 13.61 -36.54 -7.11
N GLY A 6 14.11 -35.46 -7.73
CA GLY A 6 15.24 -34.70 -7.28
C GLY A 6 15.16 -34.45 -5.78
N GLU A 7 16.30 -34.60 -5.10
CA GLU A 7 16.38 -34.41 -3.64
C GLU A 7 15.71 -33.09 -3.21
N ARG A 8 14.77 -33.15 -2.29
CA ARG A 8 14.04 -31.95 -1.82
C ARG A 8 15.01 -30.98 -1.16
N LEU A 9 14.86 -29.70 -1.47
CA LEU A 9 15.61 -28.62 -0.85
C LEU A 9 15.53 -28.69 0.68
N LYS A 10 16.64 -28.37 1.35
CA LYS A 10 16.75 -28.37 2.81
C LYS A 10 17.02 -26.93 3.30
N VAL A 11 16.45 -26.56 4.45
CA VAL A 11 16.78 -25.29 5.11
C VAL A 11 18.27 -25.26 5.45
N GLY A 12 18.93 -24.15 5.13
CA GLY A 12 20.37 -23.95 5.28
C GLY A 12 21.20 -24.33 4.06
N GLU A 13 20.64 -25.04 3.08
CA GLU A 13 21.29 -25.39 1.83
C GLU A 13 21.69 -24.16 1.03
N ILE A 14 22.84 -24.18 0.40
CA ILE A 14 23.34 -23.09 -0.46
C ILE A 14 23.36 -23.58 -1.90
N LEU A 15 22.72 -22.82 -2.77
CA LEU A 15 22.58 -23.12 -4.19
C LEU A 15 23.05 -21.95 -5.03
N GLU A 16 23.72 -22.25 -6.13
CA GLU A 16 24.00 -21.27 -7.18
C GLU A 16 22.84 -21.29 -8.18
N VAL A 17 22.28 -20.10 -8.45
CA VAL A 17 21.11 -19.95 -9.31
C VAL A 17 21.22 -18.69 -10.16
N GLU A 18 20.51 -18.68 -11.28
CA GLU A 18 20.17 -17.48 -12.04
C GLU A 18 18.83 -16.91 -11.54
N ILE A 19 18.77 -15.60 -11.37
CA ILE A 19 17.60 -14.92 -10.82
C ILE A 19 16.67 -14.50 -11.96
N GLY A 20 15.48 -15.01 -11.91
CA GLY A 20 14.38 -14.72 -12.82
C GLY A 20 13.56 -13.48 -12.43
N PRO A 21 12.30 -13.38 -12.89
CA PRO A 21 11.49 -12.17 -12.73
C PRO A 21 11.14 -11.87 -11.27
N VAL A 22 10.81 -10.59 -11.04
CA VAL A 22 10.22 -10.15 -9.77
C VAL A 22 8.81 -10.75 -9.62
N ALA A 23 8.44 -11.08 -8.38
CA ALA A 23 7.11 -11.56 -8.03
C ALA A 23 6.44 -10.62 -7.01
N HIS A 24 5.14 -10.75 -6.89
CA HIS A 24 4.37 -10.07 -5.84
C HIS A 24 4.96 -10.37 -4.45
N GLY A 25 5.04 -9.34 -3.61
CA GLY A 25 5.72 -9.43 -2.30
C GLY A 25 7.20 -9.07 -2.34
N GLY A 26 7.73 -8.57 -3.48
CA GLY A 26 9.10 -8.07 -3.60
C GLY A 26 10.19 -9.14 -3.63
N HIS A 27 9.81 -10.38 -3.90
CA HIS A 27 10.72 -11.49 -4.10
C HIS A 27 11.05 -11.65 -5.57
N PHE A 28 12.21 -12.23 -5.87
CA PHE A 28 12.58 -12.64 -7.21
C PHE A 28 12.52 -14.16 -7.31
N VAL A 29 12.20 -14.67 -8.48
CA VAL A 29 11.98 -16.11 -8.70
C VAL A 29 13.27 -16.75 -9.19
N ALA A 30 13.71 -17.81 -8.51
CA ALA A 30 14.69 -18.77 -9.05
C ALA A 30 14.03 -20.14 -9.18
N LYS A 31 14.66 -21.03 -9.93
CA LYS A 31 14.23 -22.43 -10.10
C LYS A 31 15.41 -23.37 -9.86
N HIS A 32 15.15 -24.43 -9.13
CA HIS A 32 16.10 -25.52 -8.96
C HIS A 32 15.37 -26.87 -9.02
N ASN A 33 15.78 -27.79 -9.90
CA ASN A 33 15.16 -29.10 -10.11
C ASN A 33 13.60 -29.03 -10.22
N GLY A 34 13.09 -28.02 -10.95
CA GLY A 34 11.64 -27.82 -11.13
C GLY A 34 10.92 -27.14 -9.96
N GLN A 35 11.57 -26.99 -8.80
CA GLN A 35 11.00 -26.28 -7.65
C GLN A 35 11.20 -24.77 -7.77
N VAL A 36 10.16 -23.99 -7.44
CA VAL A 36 10.19 -22.53 -7.41
C VAL A 36 10.78 -22.05 -6.08
N ILE A 37 11.72 -21.11 -6.15
CA ILE A 37 12.36 -20.49 -4.99
C ILE A 37 12.10 -18.98 -5.05
N PHE A 38 11.52 -18.41 -4.00
CA PHE A 38 11.39 -16.98 -3.82
C PHE A 38 12.61 -16.43 -3.07
N VAL A 39 13.39 -15.60 -3.74
CA VAL A 39 14.67 -15.09 -3.25
C VAL A 39 14.55 -13.60 -2.93
N ARG A 40 15.11 -13.18 -1.79
CA ARG A 40 15.20 -11.76 -1.42
C ARG A 40 16.60 -11.21 -1.62
N HIS A 41 16.67 -9.88 -1.76
CA HIS A 41 17.92 -9.11 -1.88
C HIS A 41 18.72 -9.41 -3.15
N VAL A 42 18.05 -9.96 -4.15
CA VAL A 42 18.59 -10.20 -5.50
C VAL A 42 17.80 -9.42 -6.54
N ILE A 43 18.26 -9.41 -7.79
CA ILE A 43 17.64 -8.72 -8.92
C ILE A 43 17.59 -9.66 -10.11
N THR A 44 16.58 -9.51 -10.97
CA THR A 44 16.46 -10.26 -12.24
C THR A 44 17.75 -10.18 -13.05
N GLY A 45 18.20 -11.33 -13.57
CA GLY A 45 19.41 -11.45 -14.38
C GLY A 45 20.71 -11.63 -13.59
N GLU A 46 20.67 -11.55 -12.28
CA GLU A 46 21.84 -11.85 -11.43
C GLU A 46 22.12 -13.33 -11.37
N ARG A 47 23.39 -13.67 -11.21
CA ARG A 47 23.86 -14.99 -10.81
C ARG A 47 24.34 -14.91 -9.38
N ALA A 48 23.80 -15.74 -8.50
CA ALA A 48 24.02 -15.64 -7.07
C ALA A 48 24.01 -17.00 -6.38
N LYS A 49 24.77 -17.13 -5.29
CA LYS A 49 24.52 -18.17 -4.31
C LYS A 49 23.45 -17.70 -3.34
N ILE A 50 22.45 -18.52 -3.14
CA ILE A 50 21.32 -18.25 -2.25
C ILE A 50 21.29 -19.28 -1.13
N LYS A 51 20.87 -18.88 0.07
CA LYS A 51 20.70 -19.76 1.22
C LYS A 51 19.22 -20.01 1.46
N ILE A 52 18.81 -21.26 1.45
CA ILE A 52 17.42 -21.66 1.71
C ILE A 52 17.05 -21.35 3.16
N THR A 53 15.99 -20.58 3.35
CA THR A 53 15.50 -20.14 4.67
C THR A 53 14.21 -20.84 5.10
N ALA A 54 13.39 -21.29 4.15
CA ALA A 54 12.18 -22.07 4.42
C ALA A 54 11.82 -22.93 3.21
N VAL A 55 11.22 -24.08 3.46
CA VAL A 55 10.74 -25.01 2.42
C VAL A 55 9.36 -25.51 2.77
N ASN A 56 8.45 -25.52 1.81
CA ASN A 56 7.18 -26.23 1.89
C ASN A 56 7.01 -27.18 0.67
N SER A 57 5.86 -27.82 0.56
CA SER A 57 5.62 -28.83 -0.48
C SER A 57 5.71 -28.32 -1.92
N LYS A 58 5.55 -27.02 -2.16
CA LYS A 58 5.46 -26.42 -3.51
C LYS A 58 6.52 -25.38 -3.80
N ILE A 59 6.94 -24.63 -2.78
CA ILE A 59 7.84 -23.49 -2.92
C ILE A 59 8.90 -23.50 -1.82
N ALA A 60 10.05 -22.92 -2.12
CA ALA A 60 11.07 -22.60 -1.14
C ALA A 60 11.27 -21.07 -1.04
N HIS A 61 11.86 -20.62 0.05
CA HIS A 61 12.30 -19.25 0.25
C HIS A 61 13.79 -19.24 0.51
N ALA A 62 14.47 -18.21 0.02
CA ALA A 62 15.89 -18.04 0.20
C ALA A 62 16.26 -16.57 0.35
N ASP A 63 17.42 -16.32 0.91
CA ASP A 63 18.06 -15.01 0.93
C ASP A 63 19.36 -15.07 0.13
N LEU A 64 19.81 -13.91 -0.39
CA LEU A 64 21.12 -13.77 -1.01
C LEU A 64 22.20 -14.17 0.01
N PHE A 65 23.09 -15.09 -0.38
CA PHE A 65 24.25 -15.48 0.39
C PHE A 65 25.54 -14.86 -0.16
N GLU A 66 25.74 -14.95 -1.48
CA GLU A 66 26.90 -14.40 -2.19
C GLU A 66 26.50 -13.99 -3.60
N LEU A 67 26.85 -12.78 -4.01
CA LEU A 67 26.61 -12.28 -5.35
C LEU A 67 27.77 -12.66 -6.26
N ILE A 68 27.48 -13.34 -7.37
CA ILE A 68 28.49 -13.78 -8.35
C ILE A 68 28.57 -12.75 -9.49
N THR A 69 27.43 -12.45 -10.10
CA THR A 69 27.34 -11.48 -11.19
C THR A 69 26.21 -10.50 -10.90
N PRO A 70 26.49 -9.22 -10.65
CA PRO A 70 25.46 -8.22 -10.38
C PRO A 70 24.71 -7.82 -11.65
N ALA A 71 23.44 -7.44 -11.50
CA ALA A 71 22.67 -6.72 -12.52
C ALA A 71 23.12 -5.24 -12.60
N ALA A 72 22.88 -4.61 -13.76
CA ALA A 72 23.17 -3.19 -13.95
C ALA A 72 22.35 -2.27 -13.02
N GLU A 73 21.17 -2.70 -12.62
CA GLU A 73 20.24 -1.99 -11.75
C GLU A 73 20.63 -2.05 -10.27
N ARG A 74 21.64 -2.85 -9.91
CA ARG A 74 22.10 -2.96 -8.53
C ARG A 74 22.87 -1.72 -8.11
N VAL A 75 22.49 -1.20 -6.95
CA VAL A 75 23.17 -0.08 -6.29
C VAL A 75 23.58 -0.46 -4.88
N GLN A 76 24.52 0.31 -4.30
CA GLN A 76 24.80 0.19 -2.88
C GLN A 76 23.60 0.72 -2.09
N ALA A 77 23.08 -0.06 -1.16
CA ALA A 77 21.99 0.35 -0.29
C ALA A 77 22.43 1.54 0.58
N PRO A 78 21.67 2.65 0.61
CA PRO A 78 22.03 3.81 1.42
C PRO A 78 21.91 3.56 2.92
N CYS A 79 21.02 2.68 3.35
CA CYS A 79 20.78 2.37 4.75
C CYS A 79 21.68 1.21 5.23
N LYS A 80 22.40 1.42 6.32
CA LYS A 80 23.26 0.39 6.92
C LYS A 80 22.51 -0.82 7.48
N TYR A 81 21.20 -0.71 7.68
CA TYR A 81 20.33 -1.79 8.15
C TYR A 81 19.66 -2.56 7.00
N ALA A 82 19.94 -2.19 5.74
CA ALA A 82 19.42 -2.91 4.59
C ALA A 82 19.81 -4.39 4.64
N GLY A 83 18.85 -5.27 4.34
CA GLY A 83 19.04 -6.71 4.40
C GLY A 83 18.76 -7.34 5.78
N THR A 84 18.81 -6.58 6.88
CA THR A 84 18.48 -7.07 8.23
C THR A 84 17.16 -6.49 8.74
N CYS A 85 16.94 -5.19 8.58
CA CYS A 85 15.69 -4.52 8.90
C CYS A 85 14.59 -4.92 7.91
N GLY A 86 13.41 -5.28 8.39
CA GLY A 86 12.27 -5.66 7.56
C GLY A 86 11.47 -4.47 6.98
N GLY A 87 11.91 -3.24 7.19
CA GLY A 87 11.19 -2.05 6.74
C GLY A 87 11.36 -1.71 5.25
N CYS A 88 12.41 -2.21 4.60
CA CYS A 88 12.75 -1.90 3.20
C CYS A 88 13.26 -3.14 2.48
N ASP A 89 12.68 -3.44 1.31
CA ASP A 89 13.03 -4.62 0.52
C ASP A 89 13.93 -4.29 -0.69
N PHE A 90 13.88 -3.04 -1.20
CA PHE A 90 14.41 -2.64 -2.50
C PHE A 90 15.59 -1.64 -2.45
N GLN A 91 16.21 -1.42 -1.30
CA GLN A 91 17.30 -0.44 -1.18
C GLN A 91 18.53 -0.76 -2.02
N HIS A 92 18.72 -2.01 -2.44
CA HIS A 92 19.80 -2.48 -3.31
C HIS A 92 19.48 -2.31 -4.81
N ILE A 93 18.33 -1.75 -5.15
CA ILE A 93 17.81 -1.58 -6.51
C ILE A 93 17.74 -0.09 -6.84
N SER A 94 18.19 0.31 -8.03
CA SER A 94 18.06 1.71 -8.49
C SER A 94 16.59 2.15 -8.54
N LEU A 95 16.30 3.41 -8.26
CA LEU A 95 14.91 3.91 -8.18
C LEU A 95 14.13 3.69 -9.47
N SER A 96 14.76 3.88 -10.63
CA SER A 96 14.12 3.63 -11.92
C SER A 96 13.75 2.16 -12.11
N ALA A 97 14.61 1.24 -11.66
CA ALA A 97 14.33 -0.19 -11.72
C ALA A 97 13.25 -0.60 -10.72
N GLN A 98 13.19 0.01 -9.52
CA GLN A 98 12.10 -0.22 -8.57
C GLN A 98 10.73 0.03 -9.21
N VAL A 99 10.58 1.14 -9.93
CA VAL A 99 9.35 1.51 -10.65
C VAL A 99 9.01 0.47 -11.72
N ASN A 100 10.01 0.04 -12.52
CA ASN A 100 9.81 -0.96 -13.56
C ASN A 100 9.39 -2.32 -12.98
N PHE A 101 9.99 -2.73 -11.86
CA PHE A 101 9.58 -3.98 -11.19
C PHE A 101 8.16 -3.89 -10.61
N LYS A 102 7.79 -2.76 -10.02
CA LYS A 102 6.41 -2.51 -9.55
C LYS A 102 5.41 -2.57 -10.70
N ARG A 103 5.73 -1.95 -11.84
CA ARG A 103 4.93 -2.06 -13.06
C ARG A 103 4.78 -3.51 -13.51
N SER A 104 5.86 -4.28 -13.53
CA SER A 104 5.86 -5.70 -13.94
C SER A 104 5.00 -6.55 -13.01
N ILE A 105 5.00 -6.28 -11.70
CA ILE A 105 4.13 -6.95 -10.73
C ILE A 105 2.66 -6.67 -11.04
N ILE A 106 2.27 -5.42 -11.31
CA ILE A 106 0.87 -5.08 -11.64
C ILE A 106 0.44 -5.85 -12.89
N LEU A 107 1.24 -5.81 -13.95
CA LEU A 107 0.95 -6.53 -15.21
C LEU A 107 0.77 -8.04 -14.97
N GLU A 108 1.68 -8.65 -14.20
CA GLU A 108 1.60 -10.08 -13.88
C GLU A 108 0.34 -10.42 -13.08
N GLN A 109 0.00 -9.62 -12.07
CA GLN A 109 -1.18 -9.89 -11.24
C GLN A 109 -2.48 -9.76 -12.06
N PHE A 110 -2.60 -8.75 -12.90
CA PHE A 110 -3.77 -8.60 -13.78
C PHE A 110 -3.89 -9.76 -14.75
N LEU A 111 -2.78 -10.19 -15.38
CA LEU A 111 -2.78 -11.35 -16.28
C LEU A 111 -3.15 -12.65 -15.55
N ARG A 112 -2.49 -12.94 -14.43
CA ARG A 112 -2.61 -14.24 -13.76
C ARG A 112 -3.88 -14.37 -12.92
N ILE A 113 -4.21 -13.35 -12.12
CA ILE A 113 -5.34 -13.36 -11.19
C ILE A 113 -6.57 -12.73 -11.82
N GLY A 114 -6.41 -11.55 -12.41
CA GLY A 114 -7.49 -10.78 -13.04
C GLY A 114 -8.01 -11.42 -14.33
N LYS A 115 -7.20 -12.24 -15.00
CA LYS A 115 -7.47 -12.74 -16.35
C LYS A 115 -7.73 -11.59 -17.32
N ILE A 116 -6.98 -10.51 -17.15
CA ILE A 116 -6.99 -9.29 -17.96
C ILE A 116 -5.55 -9.07 -18.42
N ASP A 117 -5.32 -9.15 -19.71
CA ASP A 117 -4.03 -8.79 -20.29
C ASP A 117 -4.03 -7.29 -20.61
N LEU A 118 -3.52 -6.49 -19.69
CA LEU A 118 -3.51 -5.03 -19.82
C LEU A 118 -2.83 -4.56 -21.10
N ILE A 119 -1.77 -5.22 -21.53
CA ILE A 119 -1.02 -4.83 -22.73
C ILE A 119 -1.82 -5.20 -23.98
N ALA A 120 -2.37 -6.41 -24.06
CA ALA A 120 -3.19 -6.84 -25.18
C ALA A 120 -4.51 -6.06 -25.29
N GLU A 121 -5.05 -5.60 -24.15
CA GLU A 121 -6.24 -4.72 -24.11
C GLU A 121 -5.89 -3.22 -24.34
N GLY A 122 -4.61 -2.87 -24.61
CA GLY A 122 -4.18 -1.53 -25.01
C GLY A 122 -3.91 -0.54 -23.87
N PHE A 123 -3.76 -1.02 -22.63
CA PHE A 123 -3.42 -0.14 -21.50
C PHE A 123 -1.92 0.15 -21.43
N GLU A 124 -1.55 1.43 -21.30
CA GLU A 124 -0.16 1.86 -21.16
C GLU A 124 0.42 1.58 -19.78
N LEU A 125 -0.39 1.61 -18.73
CA LEU A 125 -0.04 1.52 -17.31
C LEU A 125 1.10 2.48 -16.92
N PRO A 126 0.83 3.79 -16.88
CA PRO A 126 1.81 4.75 -16.40
C PRO A 126 2.14 4.53 -14.92
N MET A 127 3.41 4.75 -14.57
CA MET A 127 3.90 4.67 -13.20
C MET A 127 4.44 6.03 -12.76
N HIS A 128 3.86 6.57 -11.69
CA HIS A 128 4.20 7.88 -11.17
C HIS A 128 5.14 7.77 -9.97
N GLN A 129 6.30 8.40 -10.07
CA GLN A 129 7.20 8.60 -8.93
C GLN A 129 6.87 9.93 -8.25
N LEU A 130 6.90 9.94 -6.92
CA LEU A 130 6.71 11.15 -6.14
C LEU A 130 8.03 11.66 -5.59
N THR A 131 8.11 12.97 -5.38
CA THR A 131 9.23 13.59 -4.66
C THR A 131 9.19 13.23 -3.17
N PRO A 132 10.35 13.09 -2.50
CA PRO A 132 11.71 13.38 -3.00
C PRO A 132 12.21 12.34 -4.00
N ASN A 133 13.02 12.79 -4.96
CA ASN A 133 13.48 11.95 -6.07
C ASN A 133 14.59 10.95 -5.69
N ASP A 134 15.14 11.06 -4.49
CA ASP A 134 16.14 10.13 -3.92
C ASP A 134 15.50 8.92 -3.23
N GLY A 135 14.17 8.90 -3.11
CA GLY A 135 13.41 7.84 -2.46
C GLY A 135 13.53 7.82 -0.93
N LEU A 136 14.07 8.89 -0.32
CA LEU A 136 14.28 9.01 1.12
C LEU A 136 13.36 10.06 1.73
N HIS A 137 13.24 10.09 3.06
CA HIS A 137 12.57 11.13 3.86
C HIS A 137 11.10 11.42 3.50
N TRP A 138 10.42 10.44 2.91
CA TRP A 138 9.04 10.60 2.45
C TRP A 138 7.98 10.21 3.50
N ARG A 139 8.36 9.34 4.47
CA ARG A 139 7.40 8.66 5.35
C ARG A 139 7.07 9.50 6.58
N THR A 140 5.81 9.95 6.66
CA THR A 140 5.30 10.84 7.71
C THR A 140 4.67 10.11 8.90
N ARG A 141 4.50 8.79 8.82
CA ARG A 141 3.92 7.96 9.89
C ARG A 141 4.75 6.70 10.07
N MET A 142 5.25 6.51 11.28
CA MET A 142 6.13 5.41 11.66
C MET A 142 5.59 4.71 12.89
N ASP A 143 5.74 3.40 12.90
CA ASP A 143 5.37 2.53 14.01
C ASP A 143 6.57 1.66 14.37
N PHE A 144 7.31 2.08 15.38
CA PHE A 144 8.52 1.41 15.84
C PHE A 144 8.17 0.33 16.88
N ALA A 145 8.78 -0.83 16.75
CA ALA A 145 8.84 -1.83 17.80
C ALA A 145 9.90 -1.43 18.84
N VAL A 146 9.73 -1.86 20.08
CA VAL A 146 10.71 -1.66 21.15
C VAL A 146 11.34 -3.00 21.50
N SER A 147 12.68 -3.04 21.51
CA SER A 147 13.45 -4.23 21.88
C SER A 147 13.33 -4.53 23.39
N PRO A 148 13.72 -5.74 23.83
CA PRO A 148 13.84 -6.05 25.26
C PRO A 148 14.77 -5.09 26.04
N GLN A 149 15.73 -4.46 25.35
CA GLN A 149 16.65 -3.47 25.92
C GLN A 149 16.07 -2.05 25.96
N GLY A 150 14.80 -1.87 25.56
CA GLY A 150 14.13 -0.56 25.57
C GLY A 150 14.56 0.37 24.42
N LYS A 151 15.09 -0.16 23.33
CA LYS A 151 15.49 0.60 22.13
C LYS A 151 14.48 0.45 21.03
N ILE A 152 14.25 1.52 20.25
CA ILE A 152 13.36 1.47 19.09
C ILE A 152 14.04 0.82 17.90
N GLY A 153 13.22 0.18 17.07
CA GLY A 153 13.65 -0.44 15.82
C GLY A 153 12.48 -0.98 15.02
N PHE A 154 12.79 -1.87 14.10
CA PHE A 154 11.79 -2.60 13.34
C PHE A 154 12.07 -4.09 13.44
N PHE A 155 11.02 -4.89 13.27
CA PHE A 155 11.23 -6.33 13.17
C PHE A 155 12.10 -6.66 11.95
N GLY A 156 13.01 -7.61 12.13
CA GLY A 156 13.72 -8.21 11.02
C GLY A 156 12.74 -8.90 10.07
N ALA A 157 13.11 -9.02 8.80
CA ALA A 157 12.24 -9.63 7.81
C ALA A 157 11.90 -11.08 8.23
N ARG A 158 10.59 -11.39 8.31
CA ARG A 158 10.06 -12.68 8.78
C ARG A 158 10.57 -13.11 10.16
N SER A 159 10.85 -12.14 11.02
CA SER A 159 11.38 -12.36 12.36
C SER A 159 10.57 -11.55 13.38
N ASN A 160 10.51 -12.06 14.61
CA ASN A 160 9.98 -11.33 15.76
C ASN A 160 11.10 -10.62 16.56
N THR A 161 12.33 -10.65 16.05
CA THR A 161 13.46 -9.96 16.67
C THR A 161 13.51 -8.52 16.17
N VAL A 162 13.59 -7.58 17.07
CA VAL A 162 13.72 -6.15 16.74
C VAL A 162 15.16 -5.86 16.33
N VAL A 163 15.35 -5.32 15.16
CA VAL A 163 16.60 -4.71 14.70
C VAL A 163 16.62 -3.30 15.23
N GLU A 164 17.44 -3.04 16.26
CA GLU A 164 17.62 -1.72 16.84
C GLU A 164 18.25 -0.78 15.80
N ILE A 165 17.76 0.44 15.73
CA ILE A 165 18.22 1.44 14.76
C ILE A 165 18.67 2.71 15.50
N ASP A 166 19.57 3.46 14.88
CA ASP A 166 19.94 4.81 15.30
C ASP A 166 19.32 5.90 14.43
N ASP A 167 18.89 5.53 13.22
CA ASP A 167 18.17 6.41 12.29
C ASP A 167 17.36 5.58 11.28
N CYS A 168 16.45 6.23 10.56
CA CYS A 168 15.66 5.64 9.48
C CYS A 168 15.57 6.59 8.29
N LEU A 169 16.31 6.30 7.22
CA LEU A 169 16.45 7.20 6.06
C LEU A 169 15.15 7.45 5.28
N ILE A 170 14.14 6.58 5.40
CA ILE A 170 12.83 6.84 4.77
C ILE A 170 11.90 7.67 5.64
N ALA A 171 12.21 7.84 6.94
CA ALA A 171 11.42 8.68 7.83
C ALA A 171 11.53 10.16 7.45
N ASP A 172 10.43 10.90 7.55
CA ASP A 172 10.44 12.36 7.41
C ASP A 172 11.42 12.97 8.42
N GLU A 173 12.33 13.83 7.97
CA GLU A 173 13.40 14.42 8.78
C GLU A 173 12.86 15.13 10.03
N ARG A 174 11.66 15.69 9.94
CA ARG A 174 10.98 16.36 11.06
C ARG A 174 10.67 15.41 12.22
N MET A 175 10.64 14.07 12.00
CA MET A 175 10.47 13.09 13.08
C MET A 175 11.63 13.07 14.06
N LYS A 176 12.85 13.49 13.62
CA LYS A 176 14.07 13.47 14.42
C LYS A 176 14.26 12.12 15.12
N VAL A 177 14.32 11.05 14.33
CA VAL A 177 14.40 9.66 14.83
C VAL A 177 15.51 9.48 15.85
N ALA A 178 16.65 10.14 15.67
CA ALA A 178 17.77 10.12 16.62
C ALA A 178 17.38 10.57 18.06
N ASP A 179 16.48 11.56 18.18
CA ASP A 179 15.98 12.02 19.51
C ASP A 179 15.10 10.97 20.19
N LEU A 180 14.44 10.11 19.39
CA LEU A 180 13.62 9.00 19.89
C LEU A 180 14.51 7.82 20.32
N VAL A 181 15.56 7.55 19.55
CA VAL A 181 16.57 6.50 19.86
C VAL A 181 17.25 6.76 21.20
N GLY A 182 17.52 8.03 21.53
CA GLY A 182 18.15 8.42 22.79
C GLY A 182 17.31 8.14 24.06
N ARG A 183 16.02 7.83 23.90
CA ARG A 183 15.10 7.57 25.01
C ARG A 183 15.12 6.09 25.41
N ASN A 184 14.83 5.82 26.68
CA ASN A 184 14.52 4.47 27.14
C ASN A 184 13.01 4.24 27.09
N TRP A 185 12.60 3.27 26.28
CA TRP A 185 11.21 2.90 26.11
C TRP A 185 10.87 1.65 26.93
N LYS A 186 9.60 1.49 27.29
CA LYS A 186 9.15 0.24 27.89
C LYS A 186 9.27 -0.88 26.86
N SER A 187 9.89 -2.00 27.24
CA SER A 187 9.99 -3.19 26.39
C SER A 187 8.62 -3.63 25.88
N ASP A 188 8.59 -4.20 24.69
CA ASP A 188 7.37 -4.69 24.00
C ASP A 188 6.30 -3.61 23.71
N ALA A 189 6.63 -2.33 23.91
CA ALA A 189 5.77 -1.24 23.49
C ALA A 189 5.88 -0.98 21.99
N ARG A 190 4.88 -0.30 21.44
CA ARG A 190 4.95 0.34 20.13
C ARG A 190 5.13 1.83 20.31
N VAL A 191 5.98 2.43 19.50
CA VAL A 191 6.19 3.88 19.49
C VAL A 191 5.73 4.39 18.14
N GLU A 192 4.55 5.02 18.14
CA GLU A 192 3.93 5.57 16.94
C GLU A 192 4.31 7.05 16.82
N VAL A 193 4.81 7.44 15.66
CA VAL A 193 5.19 8.84 15.39
C VAL A 193 4.49 9.29 14.12
N ALA A 194 3.83 10.43 14.21
CA ALA A 194 3.17 11.05 13.09
C ALA A 194 3.61 12.51 12.95
N VAL A 195 3.92 12.91 11.71
CA VAL A 195 4.23 14.28 11.32
C VAL A 195 3.16 14.76 10.37
N SER A 196 2.49 15.86 10.70
CA SER A 196 1.46 16.43 9.82
C SER A 196 2.04 17.29 8.70
N SER A 197 1.21 17.62 7.73
CA SER A 197 1.55 18.55 6.64
C SER A 197 1.85 19.96 7.18
N THR A 198 1.33 20.32 8.35
CA THR A 198 1.60 21.59 9.05
C THR A 198 2.78 21.51 10.03
N SER A 199 3.57 20.42 9.97
CA SER A 199 4.76 20.19 10.79
C SER A 199 4.48 19.95 12.29
N GLU A 200 3.26 19.65 12.68
CA GLU A 200 2.96 19.14 14.01
C GLU A 200 3.50 17.71 14.15
N ILE A 201 4.11 17.40 15.29
CA ILE A 201 4.69 16.08 15.57
C ILE A 201 3.99 15.49 16.77
N SER A 202 3.43 14.31 16.64
CA SER A 202 2.85 13.54 17.74
C SER A 202 3.63 12.25 17.96
N VAL A 203 3.98 11.97 19.21
CA VAL A 203 4.61 10.73 19.65
C VAL A 203 3.68 10.02 20.61
N MET A 204 3.30 8.82 20.24
CA MET A 204 2.44 7.95 21.04
C MET A 204 3.20 6.71 21.50
N ARG A 205 2.78 6.11 22.59
CA ARG A 205 3.27 4.81 23.05
C ARG A 205 2.08 3.91 23.31
N SER A 206 1.93 2.89 22.47
CA SER A 206 0.80 1.93 22.54
C SER A 206 -0.55 2.67 22.70
N GLY A 207 -0.81 3.65 21.84
CA GLY A 207 -2.03 4.44 21.80
C GLY A 207 -2.13 5.55 22.86
N ARG A 208 -1.11 5.77 23.69
CA ARG A 208 -1.09 6.85 24.71
C ARG A 208 -0.15 7.97 24.29
N SER A 209 -0.60 9.22 24.37
CA SER A 209 0.23 10.38 24.07
C SER A 209 1.45 10.48 25.01
N ILE A 210 2.62 10.67 24.44
CA ILE A 210 3.89 10.93 25.13
C ILE A 210 4.30 12.38 24.94
N SER A 211 4.19 12.90 23.71
CA SER A 211 4.47 14.31 23.41
C SER A 211 3.77 14.75 22.13
N GLY A 212 3.57 16.05 22.01
CA GLY A 212 2.89 16.66 20.87
C GLY A 212 1.36 16.67 21.00
N PRO A 213 0.66 17.18 19.97
CA PRO A 213 -0.79 17.31 19.99
C PRO A 213 -1.49 15.95 19.85
N THR A 214 -2.67 15.84 20.47
CA THR A 214 -3.57 14.68 20.34
C THR A 214 -4.45 14.71 19.12
N GLN A 215 -4.39 15.79 18.35
CA GLN A 215 -5.02 15.97 17.05
C GLN A 215 -4.02 16.66 16.12
N LEU A 216 -3.77 16.09 14.97
CA LEU A 216 -2.90 16.66 13.94
C LEU A 216 -3.73 17.38 12.88
N THR A 217 -3.18 18.46 12.35
CA THR A 217 -3.79 19.22 11.25
C THR A 217 -3.14 18.81 9.93
N GLU A 218 -3.91 18.25 9.03
CA GLU A 218 -3.49 17.96 7.66
C GLU A 218 -4.16 18.93 6.69
N GLN A 219 -3.39 19.43 5.74
CA GLN A 219 -3.88 20.31 4.66
C GLN A 219 -3.75 19.58 3.33
N VAL A 220 -4.84 19.43 2.61
CA VAL A 220 -4.87 18.77 1.30
C VAL A 220 -5.76 19.55 0.35
N ASP A 221 -5.18 20.12 -0.70
CA ASP A 221 -5.88 20.79 -1.81
C ASP A 221 -7.01 21.76 -1.32
N GLY A 222 -6.68 22.59 -0.32
CA GLY A 222 -7.58 23.60 0.25
C GLY A 222 -8.48 23.10 1.40
N ASN A 223 -8.52 21.81 1.68
CA ASN A 223 -9.23 21.27 2.84
C ASN A 223 -8.32 21.08 4.04
N SER A 224 -8.87 21.29 5.23
CA SER A 224 -8.19 21.08 6.51
C SER A 224 -8.84 19.93 7.27
N PHE A 225 -8.03 18.97 7.68
CA PHE A 225 -8.46 17.80 8.44
C PHE A 225 -7.82 17.85 9.83
N ARG A 226 -8.62 17.78 10.88
CA ARG A 226 -8.13 17.53 12.23
C ARG A 226 -8.32 16.07 12.57
N ILE A 227 -7.23 15.35 12.65
CA ILE A 227 -7.24 13.88 12.75
C ILE A 227 -6.45 13.40 13.95
N SER A 228 -6.89 12.30 14.53
CA SER A 228 -6.15 11.60 15.57
C SER A 228 -4.84 11.05 15.02
N PRO A 229 -3.71 11.14 15.75
CA PRO A 229 -2.43 10.58 15.30
C PRO A 229 -2.46 9.07 15.04
N VAL A 230 -3.36 8.34 15.70
CA VAL A 230 -3.54 6.89 15.53
C VAL A 230 -4.55 6.52 14.44
N ALA A 231 -5.32 7.48 13.91
CA ALA A 231 -6.16 7.22 12.74
C ALA A 231 -5.29 7.00 11.50
N PHE A 232 -5.78 6.14 10.59
CA PHE A 232 -5.10 5.94 9.31
C PHE A 232 -5.01 7.27 8.53
N TRP A 233 -3.83 7.53 7.99
CA TRP A 233 -3.57 8.59 7.03
C TRP A 233 -2.46 8.14 6.09
N GLN A 234 -2.48 8.61 4.84
CA GLN A 234 -1.48 8.27 3.84
C GLN A 234 -0.06 8.58 4.34
N SER A 235 0.82 7.59 4.31
CA SER A 235 2.14 7.69 4.94
C SER A 235 3.15 8.50 4.14
N HIS A 236 3.01 8.62 2.83
CA HIS A 236 3.86 9.48 2.00
C HIS A 236 3.33 10.90 2.02
N ARG A 237 4.22 11.90 2.26
CA ARG A 237 3.82 13.32 2.42
C ARG A 237 2.98 13.87 1.26
N ASN A 238 3.22 13.41 0.04
CA ASN A 238 2.54 13.88 -1.17
C ASN A 238 1.38 12.95 -1.62
N ALA A 239 1.21 11.78 -0.98
CA ALA A 239 0.20 10.82 -1.37
C ALA A 239 -1.24 11.35 -1.28
N PRO A 240 -1.64 12.08 -0.22
CA PRO A 240 -3.01 12.55 -0.11
C PRO A 240 -3.46 13.34 -1.34
N SER A 241 -2.73 14.38 -1.72
CA SER A 241 -3.06 15.21 -2.89
C SER A 241 -2.96 14.44 -4.21
N THR A 242 -1.94 13.58 -4.36
CA THR A 242 -1.74 12.80 -5.58
C THR A 242 -2.87 11.81 -5.81
N LEU A 243 -3.22 11.01 -4.80
CA LEU A 243 -4.29 10.02 -4.91
C LEU A 243 -5.67 10.67 -5.09
N VAL A 244 -5.92 11.79 -4.38
CA VAL A 244 -7.15 12.56 -4.56
C VAL A 244 -7.28 13.03 -6.01
N LYS A 245 -6.25 13.65 -6.59
CA LYS A 245 -6.27 14.12 -7.98
C LYS A 245 -6.51 12.99 -8.98
N ALA A 246 -5.77 11.90 -8.84
CA ALA A 246 -5.91 10.74 -9.71
C ALA A 246 -7.31 10.11 -9.62
N ALA A 247 -7.78 9.85 -8.40
CA ALA A 247 -9.08 9.22 -8.19
C ALA A 247 -10.24 10.10 -8.65
N LEU A 248 -10.21 11.42 -8.38
CA LEU A 248 -11.28 12.32 -8.80
C LEU A 248 -11.31 12.59 -10.30
N ALA A 249 -10.16 12.56 -10.97
CA ALA A 249 -10.10 12.62 -12.43
C ALA A 249 -10.89 11.45 -13.06
N GLN A 250 -10.76 10.25 -12.46
CA GLN A 250 -11.48 9.07 -12.91
C GLN A 250 -12.95 9.06 -12.47
N LEU A 251 -13.26 9.56 -11.27
CA LEU A 251 -14.60 9.54 -10.71
C LEU A 251 -15.60 10.36 -11.54
N SER A 252 -15.13 11.46 -12.15
CA SER A 252 -15.93 12.35 -13.01
C SER A 252 -17.24 12.75 -12.35
N ALA A 253 -17.19 13.18 -11.09
CA ALA A 253 -18.33 13.59 -10.31
C ALA A 253 -19.02 14.83 -10.93
N LYS A 254 -20.34 14.87 -10.84
CA LYS A 254 -21.15 15.96 -11.39
C LYS A 254 -21.97 16.64 -10.28
N PRO A 255 -22.31 17.92 -10.42
CA PRO A 255 -23.24 18.57 -9.50
C PRO A 255 -24.55 17.76 -9.34
N GLY A 256 -24.97 17.57 -8.11
CA GLY A 256 -26.16 16.77 -7.77
C GLY A 256 -25.98 15.27 -7.69
N ASP A 257 -24.75 14.74 -7.93
CA ASP A 257 -24.48 13.32 -7.81
C ASP A 257 -24.57 12.83 -6.36
N TRP A 258 -24.95 11.56 -6.24
CA TRP A 258 -24.86 10.77 -5.02
C TRP A 258 -23.63 9.85 -5.14
N ILE A 259 -22.65 10.06 -4.29
CA ILE A 259 -21.38 9.33 -4.36
C ILE A 259 -21.12 8.62 -3.04
N CYS A 260 -20.68 7.37 -3.13
CA CYS A 260 -20.21 6.60 -1.98
C CYS A 260 -18.68 6.64 -1.94
N ASP A 261 -18.15 6.95 -0.76
CA ASP A 261 -16.74 6.81 -0.38
C ASP A 261 -16.63 5.63 0.60
N LEU A 262 -16.18 4.48 0.09
CA LEU A 262 -16.11 3.23 0.84
C LEU A 262 -14.70 3.02 1.40
N TYR A 263 -14.62 2.57 2.65
CA TYR A 263 -13.38 2.53 3.43
C TYR A 263 -12.79 3.95 3.58
N SER A 264 -13.68 4.89 3.87
CA SER A 264 -13.41 6.32 3.72
C SER A 264 -12.37 6.90 4.68
N GLY A 265 -11.99 6.15 5.72
CA GLY A 265 -11.14 6.68 6.77
C GLY A 265 -11.76 7.94 7.40
N VAL A 266 -10.99 9.00 7.49
CA VAL A 266 -11.44 10.31 7.97
C VAL A 266 -12.17 11.14 6.90
N GLY A 267 -12.29 10.61 5.65
CA GLY A 267 -12.97 11.26 4.54
C GLY A 267 -12.07 12.10 3.64
N LEU A 268 -10.84 11.66 3.40
CA LEU A 268 -9.89 12.35 2.51
C LEU A 268 -10.50 12.64 1.13
N PHE A 269 -11.06 11.60 0.48
CA PHE A 269 -11.69 11.76 -0.84
C PHE A 269 -13.04 12.47 -0.74
N ALA A 270 -13.84 12.13 0.27
CA ALA A 270 -15.16 12.73 0.48
C ALA A 270 -15.14 14.26 0.55
N ALA A 271 -14.13 14.85 1.20
CA ALA A 271 -13.99 16.29 1.31
C ALA A 271 -13.88 16.99 -0.06
N GLN A 272 -13.13 16.40 -0.99
CA GLN A 272 -12.99 16.94 -2.34
C GLN A 272 -14.21 16.60 -3.22
N ILE A 273 -14.80 15.42 -3.06
CA ILE A 273 -16.03 15.04 -3.75
C ILE A 273 -17.16 16.03 -3.45
N LEU A 274 -17.28 16.49 -2.21
CA LEU A 274 -18.29 17.48 -1.80
C LEU A 274 -18.22 18.78 -2.60
N HIS A 275 -17.02 19.25 -2.94
CA HIS A 275 -16.86 20.44 -3.80
C HIS A 275 -17.42 20.22 -5.20
N GLN A 276 -17.25 19.00 -5.74
CA GLN A 276 -17.71 18.66 -7.10
C GLN A 276 -19.22 18.44 -7.18
N VAL A 277 -19.80 17.75 -6.19
CA VAL A 277 -21.24 17.44 -6.20
C VAL A 277 -22.11 18.62 -5.74
N GLY A 278 -21.54 19.57 -5.01
CA GLY A 278 -22.22 20.75 -4.52
C GLY A 278 -23.34 20.45 -3.51
N LYS A 279 -24.16 21.46 -3.21
CA LYS A 279 -25.20 21.36 -2.16
C LYS A 279 -26.34 20.39 -2.50
N GLN A 280 -26.58 20.11 -3.77
CA GLN A 280 -27.66 19.20 -4.21
C GLN A 280 -27.20 17.75 -4.29
N GLY A 281 -25.90 17.50 -4.29
CA GLY A 281 -25.33 16.17 -4.25
C GLY A 281 -25.25 15.62 -2.82
N VAL A 282 -25.02 14.31 -2.71
CA VAL A 282 -24.89 13.62 -1.42
C VAL A 282 -23.61 12.78 -1.45
N VAL A 283 -22.84 12.86 -0.37
CA VAL A 283 -21.67 11.98 -0.17
C VAL A 283 -21.93 11.03 1.01
N THR A 284 -21.84 9.75 0.76
CA THR A 284 -22.03 8.72 1.79
C THR A 284 -20.69 8.05 2.09
N LEU A 285 -20.19 8.22 3.30
CA LEU A 285 -18.99 7.60 3.82
C LEU A 285 -19.35 6.29 4.53
N ILE A 286 -18.58 5.23 4.29
CA ILE A 286 -18.68 3.97 5.04
C ILE A 286 -17.30 3.62 5.58
N GLU A 287 -17.20 3.50 6.91
CA GLU A 287 -15.95 3.24 7.61
C GLU A 287 -16.19 2.37 8.85
N SER A 288 -15.24 1.52 9.19
CA SER A 288 -15.30 0.62 10.35
C SER A 288 -14.45 1.08 11.54
N ASP A 289 -13.38 1.84 11.30
CA ASP A 289 -12.52 2.35 12.38
C ASP A 289 -13.21 3.44 13.19
N LYS A 290 -13.36 3.19 14.49
CA LYS A 290 -14.08 4.10 15.40
C LYS A 290 -13.41 5.46 15.52
N THR A 291 -12.08 5.52 15.45
CA THR A 291 -11.30 6.76 15.58
C THR A 291 -11.48 7.61 14.32
N ALA A 292 -11.34 7.00 13.16
CA ALA A 292 -11.57 7.65 11.88
C ALA A 292 -13.01 8.19 11.75
N ILE A 293 -14.01 7.39 12.15
CA ILE A 293 -15.42 7.80 12.18
C ILE A 293 -15.63 9.03 13.10
N ALA A 294 -15.02 9.01 14.30
CA ALA A 294 -15.16 10.12 15.24
C ALA A 294 -14.56 11.41 14.68
N ASP A 295 -13.44 11.32 13.99
CA ASP A 295 -12.80 12.46 13.34
C ASP A 295 -13.60 12.91 12.10
N ALA A 296 -14.08 12.00 11.24
CA ALA A 296 -14.93 12.30 10.10
C ALA A 296 -16.21 13.04 10.52
N ARG A 297 -16.86 12.62 11.58
CA ARG A 297 -18.06 13.32 12.11
C ARG A 297 -17.79 14.76 12.52
N LYS A 298 -16.59 15.07 13.03
CA LYS A 298 -16.21 16.45 13.37
C LYS A 298 -15.89 17.25 12.09
N ILE A 299 -15.17 16.64 11.16
CA ILE A 299 -14.79 17.27 9.88
C ILE A 299 -16.04 17.66 9.10
N PHE A 300 -17.01 16.77 8.99
CA PHE A 300 -18.23 16.97 8.21
C PHE A 300 -19.44 17.50 9.00
N ALA A 301 -19.27 17.91 10.27
CA ALA A 301 -20.36 18.31 11.15
C ALA A 301 -21.28 19.43 10.59
N LYS A 302 -20.77 20.25 9.66
CA LYS A 302 -21.50 21.37 9.05
C LYS A 302 -22.09 21.03 7.66
N HIS A 303 -21.94 19.80 7.20
CA HIS A 303 -22.38 19.35 5.87
C HIS A 303 -23.62 18.48 5.99
N GLU A 304 -24.80 19.05 5.74
CA GLU A 304 -26.09 18.33 5.82
C GLU A 304 -26.25 17.26 4.74
N ASN A 305 -25.47 17.35 3.66
CA ASN A 305 -25.47 16.41 2.54
C ASN A 305 -24.39 15.32 2.66
N VAL A 306 -23.88 15.08 3.87
CA VAL A 306 -22.96 13.98 4.18
C VAL A 306 -23.61 12.96 5.09
N ASN A 307 -23.61 11.69 4.67
CA ASN A 307 -24.02 10.57 5.50
C ASN A 307 -22.77 9.77 5.94
N ILE A 308 -22.69 9.38 7.21
CA ILE A 308 -21.60 8.54 7.74
C ILE A 308 -22.17 7.29 8.35
N PHE A 309 -21.93 6.16 7.69
CA PHE A 309 -22.33 4.83 8.16
C PHE A 309 -21.13 4.15 8.83
N ALA A 310 -21.27 3.91 10.11
CA ALA A 310 -20.23 3.29 10.94
C ALA A 310 -20.36 1.77 10.94
N GLY A 311 -19.36 1.06 10.43
CA GLY A 311 -19.31 -0.39 10.39
C GLY A 311 -18.63 -0.95 9.15
N LEU A 312 -18.60 -2.26 9.03
CA LEU A 312 -18.01 -2.94 7.88
C LEU A 312 -18.76 -2.61 6.60
N VAL A 313 -18.03 -2.40 5.49
CA VAL A 313 -18.61 -1.97 4.22
C VAL A 313 -19.67 -2.95 3.70
N ASP A 314 -19.43 -4.25 3.79
CA ASP A 314 -20.38 -5.29 3.38
C ASP A 314 -21.68 -5.28 4.16
N GLN A 315 -21.65 -4.80 5.43
CA GLN A 315 -22.83 -4.69 6.28
C GLN A 315 -23.58 -3.36 6.08
N GLN A 316 -22.87 -2.29 5.82
CA GLN A 316 -23.45 -0.94 5.75
C GLN A 316 -23.94 -0.58 4.33
N LEU A 317 -23.28 -1.09 3.29
CA LEU A 317 -23.61 -0.77 1.90
C LEU A 317 -25.04 -1.16 1.52
N VAL A 318 -25.63 -2.16 2.18
CA VAL A 318 -27.03 -2.57 1.96
C VAL A 318 -28.05 -1.47 2.30
N GLN A 319 -27.65 -0.49 3.10
CA GLN A 319 -28.51 0.66 3.48
C GLN A 319 -28.50 1.75 2.41
N VAL A 320 -27.52 1.76 1.53
CA VAL A 320 -27.42 2.75 0.46
C VAL A 320 -28.45 2.43 -0.63
N LYS A 321 -29.32 3.41 -0.92
CA LYS A 321 -30.40 3.24 -1.90
C LYS A 321 -30.00 3.68 -3.31
N ARG A 322 -29.00 4.56 -3.44
CA ARG A 322 -28.59 5.16 -4.70
C ARG A 322 -27.11 5.54 -4.64
N ALA A 323 -26.39 5.28 -5.73
CA ALA A 323 -25.05 5.81 -5.98
C ALA A 323 -24.89 6.08 -7.49
N ASN A 324 -24.54 7.29 -7.86
CA ASN A 324 -24.20 7.63 -9.26
C ASN A 324 -22.76 7.19 -9.58
N ALA A 325 -21.87 7.29 -8.60
CA ALA A 325 -20.52 6.77 -8.68
C ALA A 325 -20.06 6.27 -7.29
N ILE A 326 -19.05 5.42 -7.28
CA ILE A 326 -18.48 4.83 -6.06
C ILE A 326 -16.96 4.99 -6.14
N LEU A 327 -16.35 5.48 -5.06
CA LEU A 327 -14.92 5.43 -4.82
C LEU A 327 -14.68 4.47 -3.66
N LEU A 328 -13.60 3.67 -3.74
CA LEU A 328 -13.18 2.80 -2.66
C LEU A 328 -11.67 2.74 -2.53
N ASP A 329 -11.19 2.70 -1.27
CA ASP A 329 -9.78 2.54 -0.88
C ASP A 329 -9.67 1.43 0.18
N PRO A 330 -9.87 0.16 -0.19
CA PRO A 330 -9.96 -0.94 0.76
C PRO A 330 -8.60 -1.35 1.32
N PRO A 331 -8.57 -2.11 2.42
CA PRO A 331 -7.34 -2.70 2.95
C PRO A 331 -6.69 -3.66 1.95
N ARG A 332 -5.47 -4.13 2.25
CA ARG A 332 -4.68 -5.05 1.40
C ARG A 332 -5.45 -6.30 0.95
N THR A 333 -6.44 -6.72 1.68
CA THR A 333 -7.30 -7.85 1.29
C THR A 333 -8.25 -7.54 0.14
N GLY A 334 -8.37 -6.27 -0.27
CA GLY A 334 -9.32 -5.80 -1.26
C GLY A 334 -10.76 -5.72 -0.72
N ALA A 335 -11.69 -5.36 -1.61
CA ALA A 335 -13.12 -5.27 -1.30
C ALA A 335 -13.79 -6.65 -1.23
N GLY A 336 -13.38 -7.55 -2.11
CA GLY A 336 -13.92 -8.91 -2.20
C GLY A 336 -15.26 -9.00 -2.93
N GLU A 337 -15.63 -10.22 -3.28
CA GLU A 337 -16.77 -10.52 -4.16
C GLU A 337 -18.10 -10.01 -3.60
N SER A 338 -18.30 -10.11 -2.27
CA SER A 338 -19.56 -9.69 -1.62
C SER A 338 -19.80 -8.19 -1.78
N VAL A 339 -18.77 -7.36 -1.52
CA VAL A 339 -18.84 -5.89 -1.65
C VAL A 339 -19.03 -5.51 -3.11
N ILE A 340 -18.27 -6.12 -4.03
CA ILE A 340 -18.41 -5.88 -5.48
C ILE A 340 -19.85 -6.14 -5.95
N LYS A 341 -20.44 -7.27 -5.58
CA LYS A 341 -21.83 -7.60 -5.93
C LYS A 341 -22.86 -6.59 -5.39
N GLN A 342 -22.62 -6.05 -4.19
CA GLN A 342 -23.49 -5.01 -3.63
C GLN A 342 -23.33 -3.67 -4.34
N MET A 343 -22.10 -3.27 -4.65
CA MET A 343 -21.81 -2.05 -5.42
C MET A 343 -22.51 -2.05 -6.78
N VAL A 344 -22.40 -3.15 -7.50
CA VAL A 344 -22.98 -3.30 -8.87
C VAL A 344 -24.51 -3.23 -8.84
N LYS A 345 -25.19 -3.71 -7.78
CA LYS A 345 -26.65 -3.57 -7.62
C LYS A 345 -27.10 -2.11 -7.63
N LEU A 346 -26.28 -1.17 -7.17
CA LEU A 346 -26.56 0.26 -7.20
C LEU A 346 -26.44 0.87 -8.62
N ARG A 347 -25.90 0.11 -9.58
CA ARG A 347 -25.70 0.50 -11.00
C ARG A 347 -24.95 1.83 -11.13
N PRO A 348 -23.79 2.03 -10.45
CA PRO A 348 -23.04 3.26 -10.61
C PRO A 348 -22.51 3.38 -12.04
N ARG A 349 -22.54 4.61 -12.59
CA ARG A 349 -21.95 4.86 -13.91
C ARG A 349 -20.41 4.79 -13.88
N LYS A 350 -19.81 4.92 -12.69
CA LYS A 350 -18.36 4.88 -12.50
C LYS A 350 -18.01 4.26 -11.14
N ILE A 351 -17.01 3.41 -11.13
CA ILE A 351 -16.37 2.88 -9.92
C ILE A 351 -14.89 3.24 -10.01
N VAL A 352 -14.35 3.88 -8.98
CA VAL A 352 -12.93 4.19 -8.86
C VAL A 352 -12.36 3.41 -7.69
N TYR A 353 -11.32 2.66 -7.95
CA TYR A 353 -10.68 1.78 -6.99
C TYR A 353 -9.24 2.28 -6.73
N VAL A 354 -8.95 2.71 -5.53
CA VAL A 354 -7.59 2.96 -5.04
C VAL A 354 -7.12 1.69 -4.34
N ALA A 355 -5.91 1.21 -4.60
CA ALA A 355 -5.47 -0.10 -4.12
C ALA A 355 -3.98 -0.13 -3.79
N CYS A 356 -3.65 -0.53 -2.57
CA CYS A 356 -2.28 -0.77 -2.13
C CYS A 356 -1.77 -2.20 -2.41
N ASP A 357 -2.62 -3.09 -2.93
CA ASP A 357 -2.26 -4.45 -3.30
C ASP A 357 -2.76 -4.79 -4.71
N PRO A 358 -1.86 -4.98 -5.69
CA PRO A 358 -2.24 -5.23 -7.07
C PRO A 358 -2.88 -6.61 -7.29
N ALA A 359 -2.62 -7.59 -6.41
CA ALA A 359 -3.24 -8.91 -6.52
C ALA A 359 -4.71 -8.87 -6.10
N ALA A 360 -5.02 -8.13 -5.03
CA ALA A 360 -6.37 -7.89 -4.58
C ALA A 360 -7.16 -7.08 -5.61
N LEU A 361 -6.55 -6.00 -6.17
CA LEU A 361 -7.16 -5.21 -7.23
C LEU A 361 -7.46 -6.07 -8.47
N ALA A 362 -6.51 -6.87 -8.93
CA ALA A 362 -6.69 -7.75 -10.09
C ALA A 362 -7.82 -8.77 -9.89
N ARG A 363 -7.91 -9.36 -8.69
CA ARG A 363 -9.01 -10.26 -8.33
C ARG A 363 -10.36 -9.53 -8.36
N ASP A 364 -10.45 -8.36 -7.76
CA ASP A 364 -11.68 -7.59 -7.67
C ASP A 364 -12.08 -7.01 -9.03
N ALA A 365 -11.10 -6.64 -9.90
CA ALA A 365 -11.33 -6.27 -11.29
C ALA A 365 -11.97 -7.41 -12.09
N LYS A 366 -11.57 -8.67 -11.84
CA LYS A 366 -12.23 -9.84 -12.43
C LYS A 366 -13.69 -9.92 -12.00
N TYR A 367 -14.00 -9.76 -10.71
CA TYR A 367 -15.39 -9.76 -10.23
C TYR A 367 -16.23 -8.63 -10.85
N LEU A 368 -15.64 -7.44 -11.04
CA LEU A 368 -16.29 -6.34 -11.75
C LEU A 368 -16.56 -6.69 -13.22
N LYS A 369 -15.58 -7.27 -13.91
CA LYS A 369 -15.72 -7.73 -15.32
C LYS A 369 -16.83 -8.77 -15.45
N GLU A 370 -16.87 -9.76 -14.57
CA GLU A 370 -17.93 -10.79 -14.51
C GLU A 370 -19.32 -10.20 -14.16
N SER A 371 -19.33 -9.03 -13.52
CA SER A 371 -20.56 -8.29 -13.16
C SER A 371 -20.98 -7.24 -14.20
N GLY A 372 -20.35 -7.23 -15.40
CA GLY A 372 -20.72 -6.35 -16.51
C GLY A 372 -20.07 -4.96 -16.48
N TYR A 373 -18.96 -4.79 -15.75
CA TYR A 373 -18.12 -3.60 -15.77
C TYR A 373 -16.83 -3.87 -16.55
N LYS A 374 -16.33 -2.88 -17.26
CA LYS A 374 -15.03 -2.92 -17.93
C LYS A 374 -14.04 -1.99 -17.21
N LEU A 375 -12.79 -2.36 -17.23
CA LEU A 375 -11.70 -1.45 -16.88
C LEU A 375 -11.59 -0.37 -17.96
N ASP A 376 -11.55 0.91 -17.56
CA ASP A 376 -11.38 2.03 -18.48
C ASP A 376 -10.00 2.67 -18.32
N HIS A 377 -9.45 2.60 -17.10
CA HIS A 377 -8.22 3.27 -16.74
C HIS A 377 -7.51 2.51 -15.65
N ILE A 378 -6.17 2.51 -15.71
CA ILE A 378 -5.31 2.05 -14.64
C ILE A 378 -3.98 2.80 -14.67
N GLU A 379 -3.54 3.26 -13.52
CA GLU A 379 -2.23 3.87 -13.30
C GLU A 379 -1.64 3.42 -11.95
N GLY A 380 -0.32 3.41 -11.86
CA GLY A 380 0.40 3.01 -10.67
C GLY A 380 1.20 4.18 -10.07
N PHE A 381 1.42 4.11 -8.77
CA PHE A 381 2.15 5.13 -8.00
C PHE A 381 3.21 4.48 -7.12
N ASP A 382 4.45 4.90 -7.28
CA ASP A 382 5.52 4.57 -6.34
C ASP A 382 5.47 5.52 -5.14
N LEU A 383 4.51 5.28 -4.24
CA LEU A 383 4.38 6.02 -2.99
C LEU A 383 5.31 5.51 -1.89
N PHE A 384 5.95 4.38 -2.10
CA PHE A 384 6.77 3.71 -1.09
C PHE A 384 8.13 3.31 -1.66
N PRO A 385 8.95 4.28 -2.11
CA PRO A 385 10.30 3.98 -2.58
C PRO A 385 11.08 3.18 -1.54
N MET A 386 12.08 2.43 -1.97
CA MET A 386 12.89 1.50 -1.17
C MET A 386 12.12 0.27 -0.65
N THR A 387 10.81 0.17 -0.93
CA THR A 387 9.97 -0.98 -0.57
C THR A 387 9.29 -1.58 -1.80
N GLN A 388 8.77 -2.78 -1.66
CA GLN A 388 8.01 -3.45 -2.71
C GLN A 388 6.57 -2.92 -2.87
N HIS A 389 6.10 -2.06 -1.97
CA HIS A 389 4.74 -1.55 -1.98
C HIS A 389 4.53 -0.49 -3.06
N MET A 390 3.30 -0.42 -3.54
CA MET A 390 2.84 0.54 -4.54
C MET A 390 1.36 0.84 -4.31
N GLU A 391 0.86 1.89 -4.95
CA GLU A 391 -0.57 2.17 -5.05
C GLU A 391 -1.00 2.10 -6.51
N CYS A 392 -2.26 1.76 -6.73
CA CYS A 392 -2.90 1.81 -8.04
C CYS A 392 -4.19 2.60 -7.95
N VAL A 393 -4.52 3.33 -9.02
CA VAL A 393 -5.85 3.91 -9.21
C VAL A 393 -6.43 3.32 -10.50
N ALA A 394 -7.59 2.67 -10.38
CA ALA A 394 -8.27 2.04 -11.49
C ALA A 394 -9.71 2.55 -11.61
N GLY A 395 -10.14 2.81 -12.82
CA GLY A 395 -11.49 3.27 -13.16
C GLY A 395 -12.27 2.20 -13.92
N PHE A 396 -13.54 2.01 -13.57
CA PHE A 396 -14.43 1.05 -14.21
C PHE A 396 -15.76 1.70 -14.58
N SER A 397 -16.34 1.30 -15.73
CA SER A 397 -17.69 1.70 -16.16
C SER A 397 -18.48 0.48 -16.67
N PRO A 398 -19.82 0.58 -16.78
CA PRO A 398 -20.61 -0.48 -17.40
C PRO A 398 -20.12 -0.82 -18.79
N ALA A 399 -20.00 -2.11 -19.13
CA ALA A 399 -19.45 -2.58 -20.41
C ALA A 399 -20.29 -2.19 -21.63
N ASN A 400 -21.60 -1.93 -21.43
CA ASN A 400 -22.58 -1.66 -22.48
C ASN A 400 -22.98 -0.17 -22.58
N GLN A 401 -22.13 0.75 -22.13
CA GLN A 401 -22.31 2.19 -22.31
C GLN A 401 -21.28 2.78 -23.25
#